data_99a97f5299365d9902c48f2f26e7d77d
#
_entry.id   99a97f5299365d9902c48f2f26e7d77d
#
_cell.length_a   1.000
_cell.length_b   1.000
_cell.length_c   1.000
_cell.angle_alpha   90.00
_cell.angle_beta   90.00
_cell.angle_gamma   90.00
#
_symmetry.space_group_name_H-M   'P 1'
#
loop_
_entity.id
_entity.type
_entity.pdbx_description
1 polymer ?
#
loop_
_entity_poly.entity_id
_entity_poly.type
_entity_poly.pdbx_seq_one_letter_code
_entity_poly.pdbx_strand_id
1 'polypeptide(L)'
;MRVPPRAQKSAEVPLDLTVIYILDAEKHFASAAASAAFFEASRISSLGPVAVVGIVSTDRTRDFTPTASNARRDGTIDEKAPVLGGGADKFLEFLTTELRDAAEKRLPAGTRVVRRMLIGHSYGGLFTLHALLTHPERFDVYAALDPSLWWDQGTLQEFARQHGAAGVQSLANPPMLYTAFASKPRKENTFHLSEGKRFKEETAVTLEKEGIRTEVRFFPEEVHGTVAPPAIFDALKVLFPAENVQKPSSR
;
A
#
# COMPACT_ATOMS: atom_id res chain seq x y z
N MET A 1 10.76 13.41 4.26
CA MET A 1 9.32 13.72 4.29
C MET A 1 9.03 14.89 3.36
N ARG A 2 7.97 14.82 2.57
CA ARG A 2 7.38 15.95 1.82
C ARG A 2 6.15 16.44 2.57
N VAL A 3 6.00 17.75 2.68
CA VAL A 3 4.83 18.41 3.28
C VAL A 3 4.16 19.28 2.21
N PRO A 4 2.82 19.34 2.12
CA PRO A 4 2.13 20.12 1.10
C PRO A 4 2.38 21.64 1.29
N PRO A 5 2.51 22.41 0.20
CA PRO A 5 2.79 23.84 0.29
C PRO A 5 1.70 24.65 1.03
N ARG A 6 0.44 24.21 0.96
CA ARG A 6 -0.68 24.88 1.67
C ARG A 6 -0.59 24.74 3.19
N ALA A 7 -0.02 23.68 3.71
CA ALA A 7 0.16 23.49 5.15
C ALA A 7 1.12 24.50 5.79
N GLN A 8 1.92 25.19 4.97
CA GLN A 8 2.87 26.21 5.42
C GLN A 8 2.25 27.61 5.55
N LYS A 9 1.01 27.83 5.11
CA LYS A 9 0.43 29.17 4.92
C LYS A 9 -0.78 29.52 5.79
N SER A 10 -1.37 28.59 6.53
CA SER A 10 -2.63 28.86 7.24
C SER A 10 -2.58 28.44 8.71
N ALA A 11 -2.76 29.42 9.58
CA ALA A 11 -2.89 29.20 11.04
C ALA A 11 -4.35 29.24 11.54
N GLU A 12 -5.32 29.64 10.70
CA GLU A 12 -6.68 29.97 11.15
C GLU A 12 -7.68 28.82 11.06
N VAL A 13 -7.50 27.86 10.15
CA VAL A 13 -8.39 26.69 10.00
C VAL A 13 -7.54 25.43 9.92
N PRO A 14 -7.85 24.37 10.70
CA PRO A 14 -7.15 23.10 10.61
C PRO A 14 -7.19 22.57 9.16
N LEU A 15 -6.02 22.25 8.61
CA LEU A 15 -5.90 21.69 7.28
C LEU A 15 -6.01 20.16 7.37
N ASP A 16 -7.06 19.60 6.79
CA ASP A 16 -7.23 18.15 6.66
C ASP A 16 -6.17 17.59 5.71
N LEU A 17 -5.45 16.60 6.17
CA LEU A 17 -4.26 16.07 5.52
C LEU A 17 -4.34 14.55 5.34
N THR A 18 -4.03 14.07 4.15
CA THR A 18 -3.70 12.66 3.92
C THR A 18 -2.20 12.45 4.13
N VAL A 19 -1.82 11.41 4.88
CA VAL A 19 -0.41 11.01 5.03
C VAL A 19 -0.18 9.70 4.28
N ILE A 20 0.75 9.73 3.34
CA ILE A 20 1.21 8.55 2.60
C ILE A 20 2.52 8.07 3.21
N TYR A 21 2.53 6.85 3.71
CA TYR A 21 3.72 6.12 4.15
C TYR A 21 4.19 5.23 3.00
N ILE A 22 5.37 5.50 2.44
CA ILE A 22 5.94 4.73 1.31
C ILE A 22 7.17 3.96 1.76
N LEU A 23 7.12 2.64 1.63
CA LEU A 23 8.23 1.74 1.91
C LEU A 23 9.27 1.78 0.78
N ASP A 24 10.49 1.32 1.07
CA ASP A 24 11.63 1.38 0.13
C ASP A 24 11.82 2.81 -0.44
N ALA A 25 11.86 3.79 0.45
CA ALA A 25 11.83 5.22 0.10
C ALA A 25 12.96 5.63 -0.84
N GLU A 26 14.11 5.00 -0.76
CA GLU A 26 15.26 5.23 -1.63
C GLU A 26 14.94 4.98 -3.12
N LYS A 27 13.92 4.15 -3.40
CA LYS A 27 13.46 3.83 -4.76
C LYS A 27 12.18 4.55 -5.15
N HIS A 28 11.26 4.70 -4.19
CA HIS A 28 9.86 5.02 -4.50
C HIS A 28 9.40 6.38 -4.01
N PHE A 29 10.15 7.05 -3.10
CA PHE A 29 9.76 8.34 -2.54
C PHE A 29 9.54 9.42 -3.59
N ALA A 30 10.45 9.52 -4.57
CA ALA A 30 10.36 10.54 -5.62
C ALA A 30 9.06 10.40 -6.43
N SER A 31 8.71 9.17 -6.84
CA SER A 31 7.47 8.89 -7.59
C SER A 31 6.23 9.19 -6.76
N ALA A 32 6.20 8.77 -5.49
CA ALA A 32 5.08 9.05 -4.60
C ALA A 32 4.90 10.55 -4.35
N ALA A 33 5.99 11.28 -4.10
CA ALA A 33 5.97 12.72 -3.88
C ALA A 33 5.52 13.50 -5.12
N ALA A 34 5.98 13.10 -6.32
CA ALA A 34 5.59 13.73 -7.58
C ALA A 34 4.11 13.46 -7.90
N SER A 35 3.65 12.22 -7.75
CA SER A 35 2.25 11.86 -7.95
C SER A 35 1.33 12.60 -6.98
N ALA A 36 1.67 12.66 -5.69
CA ALA A 36 0.93 13.42 -4.70
C ALA A 36 0.85 14.91 -5.06
N ALA A 37 1.97 15.52 -5.46
CA ALA A 37 2.00 16.93 -5.88
C ALA A 37 1.12 17.20 -7.11
N PHE A 38 1.11 16.28 -8.08
CA PHE A 38 0.26 16.38 -9.26
C PHE A 38 -1.24 16.39 -8.89
N PHE A 39 -1.67 15.45 -8.06
CA PHE A 39 -3.09 15.36 -7.64
C PHE A 39 -3.51 16.50 -6.73
N GLU A 40 -2.64 17.02 -5.87
CA GLU A 40 -2.93 18.23 -5.09
C GLU A 40 -3.15 19.48 -5.96
N ALA A 41 -2.36 19.62 -7.03
CA ALA A 41 -2.46 20.77 -7.94
C ALA A 41 -3.66 20.64 -8.91
N SER A 42 -4.12 19.42 -9.15
CA SER A 42 -5.19 19.13 -10.10
C SER A 42 -6.54 19.03 -9.38
N ARG A 43 -7.61 19.46 -10.09
CA ARG A 43 -8.99 19.30 -9.57
C ARG A 43 -9.63 17.97 -9.98
N ILE A 44 -8.82 16.99 -10.36
CA ILE A 44 -9.27 15.66 -10.83
C ILE A 44 -9.23 14.59 -9.74
N SER A 45 -9.00 14.98 -8.48
CA SER A 45 -8.87 14.06 -7.37
C SER A 45 -9.48 14.64 -6.09
N SER A 46 -10.07 13.77 -5.28
CA SER A 46 -10.51 14.06 -3.90
C SER A 46 -9.43 13.84 -2.85
N LEU A 47 -8.17 13.61 -3.27
CA LEU A 47 -7.06 13.28 -2.36
C LEU A 47 -6.76 14.41 -1.35
N GLY A 48 -6.96 15.67 -1.75
CA GLY A 48 -6.67 16.82 -0.90
C GLY A 48 -5.16 17.06 -0.69
N PRO A 49 -4.79 17.82 0.34
CA PRO A 49 -3.40 18.03 0.73
C PRO A 49 -2.75 16.74 1.22
N VAL A 50 -1.49 16.50 0.81
CA VAL A 50 -0.78 15.23 1.09
C VAL A 50 0.59 15.48 1.70
N ALA A 51 0.87 14.81 2.82
CA ALA A 51 2.25 14.58 3.25
C ALA A 51 2.72 13.20 2.81
N VAL A 52 3.97 13.10 2.38
CA VAL A 52 4.60 11.83 2.04
C VAL A 52 5.75 11.55 3.00
N VAL A 53 5.68 10.44 3.70
CA VAL A 53 6.68 9.95 4.64
C VAL A 53 7.38 8.74 3.99
N GLY A 54 8.66 8.91 3.67
CA GLY A 54 9.48 7.83 3.13
C GLY A 54 10.11 7.01 4.24
N ILE A 55 10.05 5.70 4.12
CA ILE A 55 10.55 4.73 5.09
C ILE A 55 11.64 3.90 4.44
N VAL A 56 12.81 3.89 5.08
CA VAL A 56 13.95 3.04 4.72
C VAL A 56 14.12 1.99 5.81
N SER A 57 14.09 0.71 5.43
CA SER A 57 14.39 -0.39 6.34
C SER A 57 15.89 -0.71 6.32
N THR A 58 16.45 -1.00 7.47
CA THR A 58 17.84 -1.45 7.60
C THR A 58 17.99 -2.94 7.32
N ASP A 59 16.91 -3.71 7.46
CA ASP A 59 16.84 -5.12 7.12
C ASP A 59 15.47 -5.43 6.49
N ARG A 60 15.39 -5.15 5.21
CA ARG A 60 14.17 -5.24 4.42
C ARG A 60 13.55 -6.64 4.41
N THR A 61 14.38 -7.69 4.40
CA THR A 61 13.87 -9.06 4.41
C THR A 61 13.22 -9.38 5.75
N ARG A 62 13.87 -9.04 6.85
CA ARG A 62 13.30 -9.22 8.19
C ARG A 62 12.01 -8.41 8.35
N ASP A 63 12.05 -7.12 8.03
CA ASP A 63 11.00 -6.16 8.37
C ASP A 63 9.73 -6.31 7.52
N PHE A 64 9.86 -6.80 6.27
CA PHE A 64 8.74 -6.82 5.33
C PHE A 64 8.18 -8.20 5.05
N THR A 65 8.67 -9.25 5.71
CA THR A 65 8.13 -10.60 5.53
C THR A 65 7.47 -11.12 6.80
N PRO A 66 6.25 -11.69 6.69
CA PRO A 66 5.45 -12.11 7.85
C PRO A 66 6.00 -13.38 8.53
N THR A 67 6.62 -14.24 7.75
CA THR A 67 7.15 -15.53 8.21
C THR A 67 8.65 -15.63 7.92
N ALA A 68 9.35 -16.46 8.69
CA ALA A 68 10.73 -16.81 8.38
C ALA A 68 10.74 -17.96 7.36
N SER A 69 11.49 -17.78 6.26
CA SER A 69 11.50 -18.74 5.16
C SER A 69 12.84 -18.79 4.42
N ASN A 70 13.12 -19.91 3.78
CA ASN A 70 14.18 -20.11 2.81
C ASN A 70 13.61 -20.52 1.44
N ALA A 71 12.35 -20.22 1.18
CA ALA A 71 11.69 -20.47 -0.10
C ALA A 71 12.25 -19.56 -1.21
N ARG A 72 12.39 -20.14 -2.40
CA ARG A 72 12.72 -19.44 -3.64
C ARG A 72 11.47 -18.85 -4.30
N ARG A 73 11.68 -18.00 -5.29
CA ARG A 73 10.60 -17.35 -6.05
C ARG A 73 9.68 -18.31 -6.81
N ASP A 74 10.14 -19.52 -7.09
CA ASP A 74 9.37 -20.58 -7.73
C ASP A 74 8.59 -21.45 -6.73
N GLY A 75 8.62 -21.10 -5.43
CA GLY A 75 7.95 -21.81 -4.35
C GLY A 75 8.73 -23.01 -3.82
N THR A 76 9.90 -23.33 -4.37
CA THR A 76 10.74 -24.43 -3.86
C THR A 76 11.49 -24.01 -2.59
N ILE A 77 11.72 -24.97 -1.69
CA ILE A 77 12.52 -24.74 -0.49
C ILE A 77 14.00 -24.97 -0.81
N ASP A 78 14.84 -24.04 -0.39
CA ASP A 78 16.30 -24.17 -0.46
C ASP A 78 16.87 -24.55 0.92
N GLU A 79 16.96 -25.83 1.20
CA GLU A 79 17.46 -26.35 2.47
C GLU A 79 18.87 -25.86 2.84
N LYS A 80 19.64 -25.39 1.86
CA LYS A 80 21.02 -24.87 2.05
C LYS A 80 21.04 -23.37 2.30
N ALA A 81 19.96 -22.65 1.99
CA ALA A 81 19.87 -21.22 2.24
C ALA A 81 19.51 -20.92 3.70
N PRO A 82 19.98 -19.81 4.27
CA PRO A 82 19.55 -19.39 5.60
C PRO A 82 18.05 -19.09 5.61
N VAL A 83 17.40 -19.44 6.69
CA VAL A 83 16.01 -19.03 6.97
C VAL A 83 16.05 -17.55 7.37
N LEU A 84 15.33 -16.70 6.65
CA LEU A 84 15.33 -15.24 6.81
C LEU A 84 13.90 -14.72 6.96
N GLY A 85 13.75 -13.52 7.53
CA GLY A 85 12.45 -12.84 7.60
C GLY A 85 11.71 -13.04 8.93
N GLY A 86 10.39 -12.88 8.91
CA GLY A 86 9.51 -13.11 10.07
C GLY A 86 9.42 -11.96 11.06
N GLY A 87 9.79 -10.74 10.68
CA GLY A 87 9.75 -9.58 11.57
C GLY A 87 8.63 -8.57 11.28
N ALA A 88 7.73 -8.87 10.35
CA ALA A 88 6.71 -7.93 9.90
C ALA A 88 5.82 -7.40 11.02
N ASP A 89 5.40 -8.21 11.98
CA ASP A 89 4.56 -7.76 13.11
C ASP A 89 5.26 -6.70 13.95
N LYS A 90 6.53 -6.93 14.31
CA LYS A 90 7.32 -5.98 15.09
C LYS A 90 7.55 -4.68 14.31
N PHE A 91 7.78 -4.80 13.01
CA PHE A 91 7.95 -3.63 12.17
C PHE A 91 6.65 -2.85 11.99
N LEU A 92 5.50 -3.54 11.88
CA LEU A 92 4.19 -2.90 11.82
C LEU A 92 3.89 -2.12 13.12
N GLU A 93 4.18 -2.70 14.26
CA GLU A 93 4.02 -2.00 15.53
C GLU A 93 4.91 -0.75 15.60
N PHE A 94 6.20 -0.87 15.31
CA PHE A 94 7.11 0.28 15.23
C PHE A 94 6.62 1.35 14.26
N LEU A 95 6.17 0.94 13.06
CA LEU A 95 5.65 1.83 12.02
C LEU A 95 4.43 2.62 12.49
N THR A 96 3.52 1.95 13.21
CA THR A 96 2.22 2.51 13.61
C THR A 96 2.23 3.17 14.98
N THR A 97 3.34 3.15 15.69
CA THR A 97 3.56 3.82 16.97
C THR A 97 4.69 4.84 16.86
N GLU A 98 5.93 4.45 17.12
CA GLU A 98 7.08 5.34 17.22
C GLU A 98 7.34 6.15 15.94
N LEU A 99 7.37 5.48 14.78
CA LEU A 99 7.64 6.15 13.51
C LEU A 99 6.51 7.10 13.13
N ARG A 100 5.25 6.65 13.28
CA ARG A 100 4.07 7.48 13.03
C ARG A 100 4.09 8.74 13.87
N ASP A 101 4.29 8.60 15.17
CA ASP A 101 4.33 9.72 16.10
C ASP A 101 5.46 10.70 15.75
N ALA A 102 6.65 10.18 15.47
CA ALA A 102 7.79 11.00 15.08
C ALA A 102 7.58 11.74 13.75
N ALA A 103 6.90 11.11 12.79
CA ALA A 103 6.60 11.71 11.49
C ALA A 103 5.50 12.76 11.61
N GLU A 104 4.39 12.43 12.28
CA GLU A 104 3.23 13.33 12.40
C GLU A 104 3.52 14.54 13.28
N LYS A 105 4.39 14.44 14.30
CA LYS A 105 4.92 15.59 15.06
C LYS A 105 5.70 16.60 14.21
N ARG A 106 6.18 16.21 13.04
CA ARG A 106 6.87 17.11 12.08
C ARG A 106 5.92 17.78 11.09
N LEU A 107 4.64 17.46 11.13
CA LEU A 107 3.65 18.15 10.32
C LEU A 107 3.48 19.58 10.82
N PRO A 108 3.14 20.55 9.94
CA PRO A 108 2.89 21.91 10.33
C PRO A 108 1.79 22.03 11.37
N ALA A 109 1.93 23.00 12.27
CA ALA A 109 0.89 23.31 13.25
C ALA A 109 -0.45 23.62 12.55
N GLY A 110 -1.56 23.19 13.14
CA GLY A 110 -2.89 23.38 12.56
C GLY A 110 -3.25 22.35 11.47
N THR A 111 -2.44 21.30 11.25
CA THR A 111 -2.86 20.17 10.41
C THR A 111 -3.60 19.12 11.23
N ARG A 112 -4.59 18.46 10.58
CA ARG A 112 -5.30 17.30 11.13
C ARG A 112 -5.15 16.14 10.15
N VAL A 113 -4.57 15.03 10.59
CA VAL A 113 -4.48 13.82 9.75
C VAL A 113 -5.84 13.15 9.73
N VAL A 114 -6.46 13.14 8.56
CA VAL A 114 -7.80 12.56 8.33
C VAL A 114 -7.72 11.23 7.58
N ARG A 115 -6.58 10.90 6.98
CA ARG A 115 -6.38 9.65 6.26
C ARG A 115 -4.90 9.24 6.27
N ARG A 116 -4.67 7.94 6.43
CA ARG A 116 -3.34 7.32 6.35
C ARG A 116 -3.34 6.25 5.28
N MET A 117 -2.35 6.30 4.39
CA MET A 117 -2.15 5.33 3.32
C MET A 117 -0.79 4.67 3.44
N LEU A 118 -0.74 3.36 3.34
CA LEU A 118 0.50 2.58 3.26
C LEU A 118 0.72 2.10 1.83
N ILE A 119 1.91 2.36 1.28
CA ILE A 119 2.30 1.91 -0.06
C ILE A 119 3.57 1.08 0.05
N GLY A 120 3.57 -0.12 -0.52
CA GLY A 120 4.75 -0.96 -0.61
C GLY A 120 4.85 -1.72 -1.93
N HIS A 121 6.09 -1.97 -2.38
CA HIS A 121 6.38 -2.73 -3.58
C HIS A 121 7.15 -4.02 -3.24
N SER A 122 6.88 -5.11 -3.93
CA SER A 122 7.60 -6.38 -3.75
C SER A 122 7.42 -6.94 -2.33
N TYR A 123 8.49 -7.11 -1.53
CA TYR A 123 8.36 -7.42 -0.09
C TYR A 123 7.61 -6.33 0.67
N GLY A 124 7.78 -5.06 0.30
CA GLY A 124 6.95 -3.98 0.85
C GLY A 124 5.47 -4.15 0.52
N GLY A 125 5.14 -4.66 -0.68
CA GLY A 125 3.77 -5.02 -1.06
C GLY A 125 3.23 -6.21 -0.26
N LEU A 126 4.07 -7.22 -0.01
CA LEU A 126 3.74 -8.34 0.87
C LEU A 126 3.45 -7.87 2.30
N PHE A 127 4.30 -6.99 2.84
CA PHE A 127 4.09 -6.34 4.14
C PHE A 127 2.79 -5.53 4.18
N THR A 128 2.49 -4.79 3.11
CA THR A 128 1.26 -3.98 3.01
C THR A 128 0.00 -4.87 3.09
N LEU A 129 0.01 -6.03 2.41
CA LEU A 129 -1.06 -7.00 2.52
C LEU A 129 -1.12 -7.66 3.90
N HIS A 130 0.04 -8.01 4.47
CA HIS A 130 0.10 -8.55 5.83
C HIS A 130 -0.51 -7.58 6.85
N ALA A 131 -0.15 -6.30 6.78
CA ALA A 131 -0.71 -5.27 7.65
C ALA A 131 -2.23 -5.14 7.50
N LEU A 132 -2.77 -5.20 6.27
CA LEU A 132 -4.21 -5.22 6.03
C LEU A 132 -4.88 -6.43 6.66
N LEU A 133 -4.31 -7.62 6.48
CA LEU A 133 -4.93 -8.87 6.92
C LEU A 133 -4.91 -9.04 8.44
N THR A 134 -3.89 -8.53 9.12
CA THR A 134 -3.72 -8.70 10.57
C THR A 134 -4.23 -7.51 11.38
N HIS A 135 -4.13 -6.29 10.85
CA HIS A 135 -4.46 -5.03 11.52
C HIS A 135 -5.09 -4.02 10.55
N PRO A 136 -6.27 -4.30 9.99
CA PRO A 136 -6.92 -3.45 8.99
C PRO A 136 -7.22 -2.03 9.48
N GLU A 137 -7.32 -1.82 10.79
CA GLU A 137 -7.59 -0.52 11.42
C GLU A 137 -6.39 0.45 11.41
N ARG A 138 -5.19 -0.03 11.07
CA ARG A 138 -3.96 0.78 11.18
C ARG A 138 -3.84 1.82 10.08
N PHE A 139 -4.41 1.57 8.92
CA PHE A 139 -4.43 2.51 7.79
C PHE A 139 -5.80 2.51 7.12
N ASP A 140 -6.16 3.64 6.53
CA ASP A 140 -7.41 3.79 5.78
C ASP A 140 -7.29 3.25 4.35
N VAL A 141 -6.06 3.19 3.83
CA VAL A 141 -5.77 2.75 2.47
C VAL A 141 -4.47 1.96 2.44
N TYR A 142 -4.53 0.82 1.77
CA TYR A 142 -3.40 -0.06 1.52
C TYR A 142 -3.16 -0.18 0.03
N ALA A 143 -1.93 0.07 -0.44
CA ALA A 143 -1.55 -0.10 -1.84
C ALA A 143 -0.38 -1.08 -1.94
N ALA A 144 -0.67 -2.31 -2.31
CA ALA A 144 0.30 -3.38 -2.49
C ALA A 144 0.70 -3.49 -3.96
N LEU A 145 1.91 -3.07 -4.30
CA LEU A 145 2.41 -3.01 -5.67
C LEU A 145 3.29 -4.22 -5.94
N ASP A 146 2.84 -5.06 -6.85
CA ASP A 146 3.50 -6.29 -7.31
C ASP A 146 4.05 -7.12 -6.13
N PRO A 147 3.17 -7.44 -5.15
CA PRO A 147 3.57 -8.07 -3.91
C PRO A 147 4.23 -9.42 -4.14
N SER A 148 5.24 -9.74 -3.32
CA SER A 148 5.96 -11.03 -3.38
C SER A 148 5.13 -12.17 -2.79
N LEU A 149 4.00 -12.48 -3.41
CA LEU A 149 3.03 -13.49 -2.95
C LEU A 149 3.59 -14.92 -2.90
N TRP A 150 4.72 -15.15 -3.56
CA TRP A 150 5.46 -16.41 -3.54
C TRP A 150 6.17 -16.68 -2.22
N TRP A 151 6.36 -15.65 -1.37
CA TRP A 151 7.07 -15.79 -0.11
C TRP A 151 6.47 -16.92 0.73
N ASP A 152 7.36 -17.75 1.26
CA ASP A 152 6.99 -18.88 2.11
C ASP A 152 5.85 -19.72 1.49
N GLN A 153 6.01 -20.07 0.21
CA GLN A 153 5.07 -20.90 -0.55
C GLN A 153 3.64 -20.33 -0.65
N GLY A 154 3.51 -19.00 -0.56
CA GLY A 154 2.20 -18.34 -0.67
C GLY A 154 1.38 -18.35 0.63
N THR A 155 2.01 -18.56 1.77
CA THR A 155 1.37 -18.63 3.09
C THR A 155 0.43 -17.45 3.36
N LEU A 156 0.78 -16.23 2.90
CA LEU A 156 -0.08 -15.07 3.11
C LEU A 156 -1.41 -15.16 2.36
N GLN A 157 -1.42 -15.66 1.14
CA GLN A 157 -2.66 -15.85 0.37
C GLN A 157 -3.54 -16.95 0.99
N GLU A 158 -2.90 -18.02 1.47
CA GLU A 158 -3.62 -19.08 2.16
C GLU A 158 -4.23 -18.58 3.48
N PHE A 159 -3.49 -17.76 4.23
CA PHE A 159 -4.02 -17.10 5.43
C PHE A 159 -5.24 -16.23 5.11
N ALA A 160 -5.14 -15.39 4.07
CA ALA A 160 -6.24 -14.53 3.63
C ALA A 160 -7.49 -15.33 3.22
N ARG A 161 -7.29 -16.46 2.54
CA ARG A 161 -8.38 -17.33 2.10
C ARG A 161 -9.10 -18.00 3.28
N GLN A 162 -8.36 -18.36 4.34
CA GLN A 162 -8.92 -19.05 5.51
C GLN A 162 -9.54 -18.10 6.52
N HIS A 163 -8.97 -16.92 6.70
CA HIS A 163 -9.29 -16.03 7.83
C HIS A 163 -9.79 -14.64 7.40
N GLY A 164 -9.64 -14.27 6.12
CA GLY A 164 -9.93 -12.92 5.66
C GLY A 164 -9.05 -11.86 6.33
N ALA A 165 -9.59 -10.67 6.58
CA ALA A 165 -8.92 -9.59 7.30
C ALA A 165 -9.44 -9.52 8.76
N ALA A 166 -8.54 -9.69 9.72
CA ALA A 166 -8.89 -9.82 11.13
C ALA A 166 -9.69 -8.63 11.67
N GLY A 167 -10.92 -8.87 12.10
CA GLY A 167 -11.76 -7.85 12.76
C GLY A 167 -12.28 -6.73 11.85
N VAL A 168 -12.06 -6.80 10.53
CA VAL A 168 -12.50 -5.73 9.60
C VAL A 168 -14.00 -5.48 9.66
N GLN A 169 -14.81 -6.51 9.89
CA GLN A 169 -16.28 -6.40 9.97
C GLN A 169 -16.77 -5.55 11.16
N SER A 170 -15.92 -5.33 12.16
CA SER A 170 -16.22 -4.47 13.31
C SER A 170 -15.88 -2.99 13.07
N LEU A 171 -15.21 -2.66 11.97
CA LEU A 171 -14.81 -1.31 11.65
C LEU A 171 -15.98 -0.50 11.06
N ALA A 172 -16.21 0.68 11.60
CA ALA A 172 -17.22 1.59 11.06
C ALA A 172 -16.92 2.04 9.62
N ASN A 173 -15.62 2.14 9.31
CA ASN A 173 -15.12 2.48 7.98
C ASN A 173 -14.04 1.46 7.60
N PRO A 174 -14.37 0.37 6.89
CA PRO A 174 -13.39 -0.56 6.38
C PRO A 174 -12.37 0.12 5.46
N PRO A 175 -11.10 -0.31 5.47
CA PRO A 175 -10.08 0.28 4.61
C PRO A 175 -10.32 -0.03 3.13
N MET A 176 -9.59 0.69 2.26
CA MET A 176 -9.52 0.38 0.84
C MET A 176 -8.21 -0.35 0.51
N LEU A 177 -8.29 -1.31 -0.42
CA LEU A 177 -7.13 -2.00 -0.97
C LEU A 177 -6.97 -1.70 -2.45
N TYR A 178 -5.76 -1.31 -2.84
CA TYR A 178 -5.32 -1.30 -4.23
C TYR A 178 -4.17 -2.29 -4.40
N THR A 179 -4.26 -3.14 -5.42
CA THR A 179 -3.18 -4.07 -5.74
C THR A 179 -2.85 -3.97 -7.23
N ALA A 180 -1.58 -3.81 -7.54
CA ALA A 180 -1.05 -3.78 -8.90
C ALA A 180 -0.18 -5.01 -9.18
N PHE A 181 -0.24 -5.54 -10.39
CA PHE A 181 0.61 -6.64 -10.86
C PHE A 181 1.27 -6.28 -12.18
N ALA A 182 2.59 -6.42 -12.24
CA ALA A 182 3.34 -6.40 -13.48
C ALA A 182 2.95 -7.63 -14.32
N SER A 183 2.48 -7.42 -15.53
CA SER A 183 1.95 -8.51 -16.35
C SER A 183 2.54 -8.60 -17.75
N LYS A 184 3.66 -7.92 -18.01
CA LYS A 184 4.39 -8.06 -19.27
C LYS A 184 4.85 -9.51 -19.46
N PRO A 185 4.49 -10.17 -20.56
CA PRO A 185 4.84 -11.57 -20.80
C PRO A 185 6.36 -11.76 -20.82
N ARG A 186 6.86 -12.62 -19.93
CA ARG A 186 8.26 -13.09 -19.90
C ARG A 186 8.29 -14.54 -19.47
N LYS A 187 9.25 -15.33 -19.99
CA LYS A 187 9.39 -16.75 -19.62
C LYS A 187 9.59 -16.95 -18.12
N GLU A 188 10.27 -16.00 -17.46
CA GLU A 188 10.64 -16.06 -16.04
C GLU A 188 9.52 -15.53 -15.11
N ASN A 189 8.40 -15.03 -15.66
CA ASN A 189 7.39 -14.30 -14.89
C ASN A 189 6.04 -15.04 -14.79
N THR A 190 5.98 -16.29 -15.27
CA THR A 190 4.72 -17.04 -15.34
C THR A 190 4.15 -17.34 -13.96
N PHE A 191 4.99 -17.70 -12.99
CA PHE A 191 4.57 -17.99 -11.62
C PHE A 191 4.01 -16.73 -10.94
N HIS A 192 4.73 -15.62 -11.01
CA HIS A 192 4.29 -14.36 -10.42
C HIS A 192 2.97 -13.85 -11.00
N LEU A 193 2.79 -13.99 -12.32
CA LEU A 193 1.54 -13.63 -12.98
C LEU A 193 0.39 -14.58 -12.57
N SER A 194 0.65 -15.86 -12.38
CA SER A 194 -0.36 -16.80 -11.90
C SER A 194 -0.80 -16.47 -10.46
N GLU A 195 0.14 -16.09 -9.59
CA GLU A 195 -0.18 -15.64 -8.23
C GLU A 195 -1.01 -14.35 -8.22
N GLY A 196 -0.73 -13.41 -9.12
CA GLY A 196 -1.55 -12.20 -9.28
C GLY A 196 -2.97 -12.48 -9.74
N LYS A 197 -3.16 -13.42 -10.69
CA LYS A 197 -4.49 -13.87 -11.11
C LYS A 197 -5.24 -14.57 -9.98
N ARG A 198 -4.57 -15.48 -9.29
CA ARG A 198 -5.11 -16.19 -8.13
C ARG A 198 -5.53 -15.20 -7.03
N PHE A 199 -4.69 -14.19 -6.76
CA PHE A 199 -5.03 -13.12 -5.82
C PHE A 199 -6.35 -12.44 -6.20
N LYS A 200 -6.51 -12.06 -7.47
CA LYS A 200 -7.72 -11.42 -7.98
C LYS A 200 -8.96 -12.31 -7.85
N GLU A 201 -8.82 -13.59 -8.19
CA GLU A 201 -9.95 -14.53 -8.27
C GLU A 201 -10.39 -15.07 -6.90
N GLU A 202 -9.47 -15.16 -5.94
CA GLU A 202 -9.72 -15.76 -4.62
C GLU A 202 -9.63 -14.71 -3.50
N THR A 203 -8.45 -14.14 -3.28
CA THR A 203 -8.18 -13.26 -2.13
C THR A 203 -8.97 -11.96 -2.19
N ALA A 204 -8.96 -11.27 -3.33
CA ALA A 204 -9.68 -10.01 -3.49
C ALA A 204 -11.19 -10.22 -3.29
N VAL A 205 -11.75 -11.31 -3.84
CA VAL A 205 -13.17 -11.65 -3.68
C VAL A 205 -13.52 -11.92 -2.20
N THR A 206 -12.63 -12.56 -1.44
CA THR A 206 -12.83 -12.78 0.00
C THR A 206 -12.89 -11.44 0.74
N LEU A 207 -11.92 -10.55 0.49
CA LEU A 207 -11.85 -9.25 1.13
C LEU A 207 -13.04 -8.34 0.78
N GLU A 208 -13.52 -8.40 -0.47
CA GLU A 208 -14.72 -7.66 -0.91
C GLU A 208 -15.98 -8.12 -0.17
N LYS A 209 -16.13 -9.41 0.08
CA LYS A 209 -17.25 -9.96 0.88
C LYS A 209 -17.22 -9.50 2.32
N GLU A 210 -16.05 -9.13 2.83
CA GLU A 210 -15.86 -8.57 4.17
C GLU A 210 -16.05 -7.05 4.22
N GLY A 211 -16.35 -6.41 3.10
CA GLY A 211 -16.61 -4.97 3.01
C GLY A 211 -15.40 -4.12 2.64
N ILE A 212 -14.24 -4.73 2.34
CA ILE A 212 -13.06 -3.99 1.88
C ILE A 212 -13.25 -3.67 0.39
N ARG A 213 -13.30 -2.39 0.05
CA ARG A 213 -13.25 -1.98 -1.36
C ARG A 213 -11.88 -2.34 -1.95
N THR A 214 -11.87 -3.25 -2.94
CA THR A 214 -10.64 -3.78 -3.51
C THR A 214 -10.54 -3.43 -5.00
N GLU A 215 -9.40 -2.89 -5.40
CA GLU A 215 -9.06 -2.60 -6.80
C GLU A 215 -7.83 -3.40 -7.20
N VAL A 216 -7.95 -4.28 -8.19
CA VAL A 216 -6.85 -5.09 -8.72
C VAL A 216 -6.54 -4.68 -10.16
N ARG A 217 -5.30 -4.26 -10.41
CA ARG A 217 -4.83 -3.78 -11.70
C ARG A 217 -3.69 -4.63 -12.24
N PHE A 218 -3.70 -4.86 -13.54
CA PHE A 218 -2.62 -5.52 -14.29
C PHE A 218 -1.99 -4.51 -15.24
N PHE A 219 -0.66 -4.46 -15.26
CA PHE A 219 0.14 -3.55 -16.08
C PHE A 219 0.89 -4.35 -17.15
N PRO A 220 0.32 -4.49 -18.38
CA PRO A 220 0.84 -5.38 -19.42
C PRO A 220 2.17 -4.90 -20.02
N GLU A 221 2.50 -3.63 -19.88
CA GLU A 221 3.76 -3.09 -20.37
C GLU A 221 4.88 -3.12 -19.32
N GLU A 222 4.54 -3.43 -18.06
CA GLU A 222 5.47 -3.33 -16.95
C GLU A 222 6.01 -4.69 -16.51
N VAL A 223 7.22 -4.65 -15.98
CA VAL A 223 7.86 -5.77 -15.27
C VAL A 223 8.01 -5.42 -13.80
N HIS A 224 8.34 -6.39 -12.96
CA HIS A 224 8.49 -6.21 -11.51
C HIS A 224 9.30 -4.95 -11.11
N GLY A 225 10.40 -4.69 -11.82
CA GLY A 225 11.27 -3.55 -11.49
C GLY A 225 10.76 -2.19 -11.96
N THR A 226 9.74 -2.13 -12.82
CA THR A 226 9.26 -0.86 -13.42
C THR A 226 7.82 -0.52 -13.08
N VAL A 227 7.05 -1.43 -12.50
CA VAL A 227 5.61 -1.26 -12.26
C VAL A 227 5.29 -0.24 -11.16
N ALA A 228 6.18 -0.03 -10.18
CA ALA A 228 5.85 0.77 -9.02
C ALA A 228 5.51 2.25 -9.35
N PRO A 229 6.27 2.99 -10.17
CA PRO A 229 5.94 4.39 -10.49
C PRO A 229 4.55 4.57 -11.14
N PRO A 230 4.19 3.87 -12.23
CA PRO A 230 2.86 3.99 -12.82
C PRO A 230 1.75 3.47 -11.89
N ALA A 231 2.01 2.44 -11.09
CA ALA A 231 1.03 1.91 -10.15
C ALA A 231 0.75 2.87 -8.97
N ILE A 232 1.76 3.60 -8.48
CA ILE A 232 1.56 4.66 -7.48
C ILE A 232 0.63 5.75 -8.03
N PHE A 233 0.88 6.20 -9.26
CA PHE A 233 0.04 7.21 -9.90
C PHE A 233 -1.39 6.71 -10.12
N ASP A 234 -1.55 5.48 -10.63
CA ASP A 234 -2.87 4.87 -10.84
C ASP A 234 -3.63 4.65 -9.54
N ALA A 235 -2.97 4.20 -8.47
CA ALA A 235 -3.57 4.05 -7.15
C ALA A 235 -4.20 5.36 -6.66
N LEU A 236 -3.47 6.47 -6.72
CA LEU A 236 -3.98 7.77 -6.29
C LEU A 236 -5.14 8.24 -7.17
N LYS A 237 -5.10 7.96 -8.48
CA LYS A 237 -6.18 8.29 -9.43
C LYS A 237 -7.45 7.50 -9.15
N VAL A 238 -7.34 6.20 -8.92
CA VAL A 238 -8.48 5.29 -8.83
C VAL A 238 -9.14 5.34 -7.45
N LEU A 239 -8.33 5.45 -6.41
CA LEU A 239 -8.84 5.46 -5.03
C LEU A 239 -9.43 6.81 -4.63
N PHE A 240 -8.96 7.89 -5.25
CA PHE A 240 -9.39 9.26 -4.94
C PHE A 240 -9.90 10.00 -6.19
N PRO A 241 -10.95 9.50 -6.85
CA PRO A 241 -11.52 10.19 -8.00
C PRO A 241 -12.06 11.57 -7.58
N ALA A 242 -12.12 12.50 -8.52
CA ALA A 242 -12.80 13.78 -8.28
C ALA A 242 -14.26 13.51 -7.88
N GLU A 243 -14.75 14.23 -6.90
CA GLU A 243 -16.17 14.24 -6.60
C GLU A 243 -16.91 14.74 -7.85
N ASN A 244 -17.94 14.02 -8.28
CA ASN A 244 -18.83 14.49 -9.33
C ASN A 244 -19.52 15.75 -8.79
N VAL A 245 -19.03 16.91 -9.17
CA VAL A 245 -19.74 18.16 -8.98
C VAL A 245 -21.01 18.02 -9.81
N GLN A 246 -22.13 17.64 -9.19
CA GLN A 246 -23.43 17.74 -9.81
C GLN A 246 -23.56 19.18 -10.29
N LYS A 247 -23.63 19.39 -11.63
CA LYS A 247 -23.98 20.69 -12.19
C LYS A 247 -25.28 21.13 -11.53
N PRO A 248 -25.35 22.32 -10.93
CA PRO A 248 -26.61 22.81 -10.44
C PRO A 248 -27.60 22.73 -11.60
N SER A 249 -28.74 22.05 -11.38
CA SER A 249 -29.82 21.99 -12.35
C SER A 249 -30.21 23.43 -12.67
N SER A 250 -29.94 23.87 -13.89
CA SER A 250 -30.47 25.13 -14.42
C SER A 250 -32.00 25.08 -14.36
N ARG A 251 -32.54 25.82 -13.42
CA ARG A 251 -33.97 26.20 -13.43
C ARG A 251 -34.11 27.39 -14.37
#